data_c1d7754886e5b3cd42d2fa3f43e9e2d9
#
_entry.id   c1d7754886e5b3cd42d2fa3f43e9e2d9
#
_cell.length_a   1.000
_cell.length_b   1.000
_cell.length_c   1.000
_cell.angle_alpha   90.00
_cell.angle_beta   90.00
_cell.angle_gamma   90.00
#
_symmetry.space_group_name_H-M   'P 1'
#
loop_
_entity.id
_entity.type
_entity.pdbx_description
1 polymer ?
#
loop_
_entity_poly.entity_id
_entity_poly.type
_entity_poly.pdbx_seq_one_letter_code
_entity_poly.pdbx_strand_id
1 'polypeptide(L)'
;MSEIIVAGAGHGGLVAAWKLAQLGHKVTVYERYARENLGYDQKDPVDSAYFDYAGITYPEEWHAPNNVITLVPIDETVAPVTLPEEKSASTLIVERRELLAFLIDLCEKAGVHFVFGCEVREPVVLGSRIIGIMTSKGIRLADLVIDACGIDSPVRRNLPDFTHVQKELGRFDRLHVYRAYYNRIEGKPDPEHRYYVYVNANGTVGFTWLITEPDSADILIARFGEVTEADIKENLDFVCEKNEHVGRELIRGGKVVDIPVRQPLAVFIADGYAAVGDSACMTIPLKGSGIGYSIKAGTILARAVEADRDGLFNCDTLWKYEREFFHEIGFAACTIALEKNLLPYLTAKDVSDFIASGILTAEELAELNTDKIEYLRKNKIVSTVKNKLKLLNEMPELRNKGLKIVGWFGRV
;
A
#
# COMPACT_ATOMS: atom_id res chain seq x y z
N MET A 1 -17.06 -24.61 13.98
CA MET A 1 -17.26 -24.30 12.54
C MET A 1 -18.19 -23.11 12.47
N SER A 2 -17.78 -22.02 11.84
CA SER A 2 -18.52 -20.75 11.78
C SER A 2 -18.75 -20.35 10.33
N GLU A 3 -19.79 -19.54 10.10
CA GLU A 3 -20.07 -18.90 8.81
C GLU A 3 -19.32 -17.58 8.75
N ILE A 4 -18.36 -17.43 7.81
CA ILE A 4 -17.52 -16.23 7.67
C ILE A 4 -17.76 -15.63 6.29
N ILE A 5 -18.00 -14.33 6.26
CA ILE A 5 -18.11 -13.55 5.03
C ILE A 5 -16.84 -12.73 4.85
N VAL A 6 -16.27 -12.77 3.65
CA VAL A 6 -15.24 -11.83 3.21
C VAL A 6 -15.88 -10.89 2.18
N ALA A 7 -15.91 -9.62 2.50
CA ALA A 7 -16.42 -8.56 1.63
C ALA A 7 -15.28 -7.99 0.79
N GLY A 8 -15.28 -8.27 -0.51
CA GLY A 8 -14.24 -7.94 -1.47
C GLY A 8 -13.15 -9.02 -1.61
N ALA A 9 -12.67 -9.24 -2.83
CA ALA A 9 -11.60 -10.17 -3.16
C ALA A 9 -10.20 -9.49 -3.14
N GLY A 10 -9.92 -8.65 -2.14
CA GLY A 10 -8.61 -8.06 -1.92
C GLY A 10 -7.61 -9.09 -1.38
N HIS A 11 -6.30 -8.85 -1.58
CA HIS A 11 -5.23 -9.80 -1.23
C HIS A 11 -5.30 -10.30 0.22
N GLY A 12 -5.51 -9.39 1.18
CA GLY A 12 -5.61 -9.76 2.60
C GLY A 12 -6.86 -10.57 2.93
N GLY A 13 -7.99 -10.22 2.29
CA GLY A 13 -9.25 -10.98 2.41
C GLY A 13 -9.12 -12.39 1.84
N LEU A 14 -8.47 -12.55 0.68
CA LEU A 14 -8.23 -13.87 0.07
C LEU A 14 -7.31 -14.74 0.92
N VAL A 15 -6.23 -14.18 1.47
CA VAL A 15 -5.34 -14.93 2.37
C VAL A 15 -6.04 -15.33 3.66
N ALA A 16 -6.83 -14.44 4.25
CA ALA A 16 -7.67 -14.78 5.41
C ALA A 16 -8.67 -15.87 5.07
N ALA A 17 -9.40 -15.74 3.94
CA ALA A 17 -10.38 -16.72 3.47
C ALA A 17 -9.77 -18.11 3.28
N TRP A 18 -8.62 -18.18 2.60
CA TRP A 18 -7.88 -19.42 2.38
C TRP A 18 -7.52 -20.11 3.69
N LYS A 19 -6.91 -19.39 4.62
CA LYS A 19 -6.48 -19.95 5.91
C LYS A 19 -7.66 -20.37 6.79
N LEU A 20 -8.73 -19.58 6.82
CA LEU A 20 -9.93 -19.88 7.60
C LEU A 20 -10.67 -21.10 7.06
N ALA A 21 -10.70 -21.28 5.74
CA ALA A 21 -11.25 -22.49 5.13
C ALA A 21 -10.42 -23.75 5.50
N GLN A 22 -9.08 -23.63 5.54
CA GLN A 22 -8.21 -24.71 6.02
C GLN A 22 -8.45 -25.06 7.50
N LEU A 23 -8.89 -24.10 8.32
CA LEU A 23 -9.28 -24.32 9.72
C LEU A 23 -10.71 -24.93 9.86
N GLY A 24 -11.38 -25.17 8.73
CA GLY A 24 -12.70 -25.81 8.70
C GLY A 24 -13.88 -24.84 8.86
N HIS A 25 -13.66 -23.53 8.75
CA HIS A 25 -14.77 -22.56 8.69
C HIS A 25 -15.41 -22.57 7.30
N LYS A 26 -16.69 -22.23 7.23
CA LYS A 26 -17.40 -22.03 5.98
C LYS A 26 -17.24 -20.59 5.53
N VAL A 27 -16.44 -20.35 4.51
CA VAL A 27 -16.06 -19.02 4.04
C VAL A 27 -16.70 -18.71 2.70
N THR A 28 -17.33 -17.53 2.59
CA THR A 28 -17.89 -17.01 1.34
C THR A 28 -17.31 -15.63 1.05
N VAL A 29 -16.71 -15.46 -0.13
CA VAL A 29 -16.18 -14.18 -0.63
C VAL A 29 -17.20 -13.55 -1.57
N TYR A 30 -17.58 -12.30 -1.32
CA TYR A 30 -18.45 -11.49 -2.18
C TYR A 30 -17.62 -10.42 -2.89
N GLU A 31 -17.64 -10.45 -4.22
CA GLU A 31 -16.86 -9.52 -5.05
C GLU A 31 -17.75 -8.84 -6.09
N ARG A 32 -17.62 -7.50 -6.21
CA ARG A 32 -18.44 -6.70 -7.14
C ARG A 32 -18.13 -6.94 -8.62
N TYR A 33 -16.90 -7.26 -8.93
CA TYR A 33 -16.50 -7.55 -10.32
C TYR A 33 -16.72 -9.00 -10.68
N ALA A 34 -16.83 -9.26 -11.97
CA ALA A 34 -16.71 -10.61 -12.50
C ALA A 34 -15.24 -11.07 -12.36
N ARG A 35 -15.03 -12.40 -12.29
CA ARG A 35 -13.69 -12.99 -12.06
C ARG A 35 -12.65 -12.50 -13.06
N GLU A 36 -13.01 -12.44 -14.33
CA GLU A 36 -12.15 -12.01 -15.44
C GLU A 36 -11.79 -10.51 -15.41
N ASN A 37 -12.52 -9.72 -14.64
CA ASN A 37 -12.32 -8.27 -14.51
C ASN A 37 -11.56 -7.87 -13.25
N LEU A 38 -11.11 -8.85 -12.45
CA LEU A 38 -10.34 -8.57 -11.24
C LEU A 38 -8.92 -8.13 -11.56
N GLY A 39 -8.44 -7.19 -10.73
CA GLY A 39 -7.09 -6.66 -10.81
C GLY A 39 -6.89 -5.55 -11.83
N TYR A 40 -5.83 -4.80 -11.62
CA TYR A 40 -5.38 -3.77 -12.54
C TYR A 40 -4.42 -4.37 -13.56
N ASP A 41 -4.32 -3.73 -14.71
CA ASP A 41 -3.42 -4.12 -15.78
C ASP A 41 -2.02 -3.55 -15.53
N GLN A 42 -1.35 -4.11 -14.54
CA GLN A 42 -0.02 -3.68 -14.08
C GLN A 42 0.72 -4.80 -13.36
N LYS A 43 2.05 -4.69 -13.34
CA LYS A 43 2.93 -5.52 -12.52
C LYS A 43 3.12 -4.89 -11.13
N ASP A 44 3.31 -5.71 -10.12
CA ASP A 44 3.62 -5.25 -8.77
C ASP A 44 4.87 -5.93 -8.21
N PRO A 45 5.79 -5.17 -7.61
CA PRO A 45 6.86 -5.73 -6.81
C PRO A 45 6.32 -6.14 -5.43
N VAL A 46 6.62 -7.35 -4.99
CA VAL A 46 6.25 -7.87 -3.67
C VAL A 46 7.44 -8.61 -3.07
N ASP A 47 7.75 -8.39 -1.79
CA ASP A 47 8.76 -9.17 -1.09
C ASP A 47 8.23 -10.59 -0.83
N SER A 48 8.99 -11.61 -1.27
CA SER A 48 8.63 -13.02 -1.10
C SER A 48 8.47 -13.43 0.37
N ALA A 49 9.13 -12.73 1.29
CA ALA A 49 9.01 -12.97 2.73
C ALA A 49 7.57 -12.89 3.26
N TYR A 50 6.68 -12.14 2.58
CA TYR A 50 5.27 -12.12 2.95
C TYR A 50 4.53 -13.40 2.57
N PHE A 51 4.90 -14.02 1.44
CA PHE A 51 4.38 -15.32 1.03
C PHE A 51 4.90 -16.42 1.96
N ASP A 52 6.18 -16.38 2.28
CA ASP A 52 6.81 -17.31 3.25
C ASP A 52 6.15 -17.22 4.62
N TYR A 53 5.89 -15.98 5.10
CA TYR A 53 5.18 -15.75 6.37
C TYR A 53 3.76 -16.33 6.36
N ALA A 54 3.10 -16.26 5.22
CA ALA A 54 1.77 -16.86 5.02
C ALA A 54 1.83 -18.38 4.76
N GLY A 55 3.00 -18.97 4.51
CA GLY A 55 3.15 -20.37 4.10
C GLY A 55 2.58 -20.62 2.71
N ILE A 56 2.69 -19.64 1.82
CA ILE A 56 2.25 -19.72 0.42
C ILE A 56 3.46 -20.05 -0.45
N THR A 57 3.42 -21.19 -1.15
CA THR A 57 4.37 -21.50 -2.21
C THR A 57 3.96 -20.77 -3.48
N TYR A 58 4.85 -19.99 -4.05
CA TYR A 58 4.61 -19.16 -5.23
C TYR A 58 5.46 -19.66 -6.43
N PRO A 59 5.12 -19.31 -7.67
CA PRO A 59 5.85 -19.69 -8.87
C PRO A 59 7.27 -19.08 -8.90
N GLU A 60 8.26 -19.89 -9.28
CA GLU A 60 9.67 -19.47 -9.40
C GLU A 60 9.86 -18.36 -10.45
N GLU A 61 9.07 -18.35 -11.51
CA GLU A 61 9.11 -17.36 -12.58
C GLU A 61 8.72 -15.94 -12.14
N TRP A 62 8.18 -15.77 -10.93
CA TRP A 62 7.91 -14.44 -10.36
C TRP A 62 9.16 -13.75 -9.85
N HIS A 63 10.26 -14.48 -9.65
CA HIS A 63 11.54 -13.87 -9.30
C HIS A 63 12.06 -13.01 -10.46
N ALA A 64 12.42 -11.79 -10.13
CA ALA A 64 12.96 -10.83 -11.10
C ALA A 64 14.21 -10.15 -10.55
N PRO A 65 15.12 -9.72 -11.43
CA PRO A 65 16.24 -8.88 -11.01
C PRO A 65 15.72 -7.57 -10.42
N ASN A 66 16.42 -7.10 -9.38
CA ASN A 66 16.08 -5.82 -8.75
C ASN A 66 16.39 -4.66 -9.71
N ASN A 67 15.47 -3.71 -9.76
CA ASN A 67 15.72 -2.43 -10.42
C ASN A 67 16.63 -1.56 -9.54
N VAL A 68 17.58 -0.89 -10.16
CA VAL A 68 18.43 0.12 -9.50
C VAL A 68 17.63 1.40 -9.34
N ILE A 69 17.19 1.69 -8.12
CA ILE A 69 16.38 2.88 -7.80
C ILE A 69 17.28 4.11 -7.73
N THR A 70 16.91 5.14 -8.47
CA THR A 70 17.61 6.43 -8.48
C THR A 70 16.62 7.56 -8.20
N LEU A 71 16.82 8.25 -7.08
CA LEU A 71 16.09 9.47 -6.78
C LEU A 71 16.73 10.61 -7.56
N VAL A 72 15.96 11.24 -8.44
CA VAL A 72 16.42 12.31 -9.32
C VAL A 72 15.93 13.65 -8.79
N PRO A 73 16.84 14.53 -8.30
CA PRO A 73 16.50 15.90 -7.93
C PRO A 73 16.00 16.69 -9.14
N ILE A 74 15.08 17.61 -8.90
CA ILE A 74 14.62 18.54 -9.95
C ILE A 74 15.68 19.60 -10.25
N ASP A 75 16.44 19.99 -9.25
CA ASP A 75 17.61 20.86 -9.43
C ASP A 75 18.76 20.08 -10.09
N GLU A 76 19.01 20.33 -11.36
CA GLU A 76 20.02 19.63 -12.17
C GLU A 76 21.46 19.85 -11.66
N THR A 77 21.67 20.82 -10.77
CA THR A 77 22.99 21.04 -10.13
C THR A 77 23.25 20.05 -8.99
N VAL A 78 22.24 19.35 -8.53
CA VAL A 78 22.32 18.34 -7.48
C VAL A 78 22.38 16.94 -8.10
N ALA A 79 23.43 16.18 -7.75
CA ALA A 79 23.60 14.83 -8.28
C ALA A 79 22.46 13.90 -7.85
N PRO A 80 21.96 13.03 -8.75
CA PRO A 80 21.02 11.97 -8.39
C PRO A 80 21.58 11.03 -7.32
N VAL A 81 20.70 10.52 -6.47
CA VAL A 81 21.03 9.53 -5.45
C VAL A 81 20.58 8.16 -5.89
N THR A 82 21.53 7.28 -6.20
CA THR A 82 21.25 5.89 -6.50
C THR A 82 21.29 5.09 -5.20
N LEU A 83 20.20 4.37 -4.93
CA LEU A 83 20.10 3.51 -3.77
C LEU A 83 21.01 2.29 -3.96
N PRO A 84 21.67 1.80 -2.89
CA PRO A 84 22.43 0.56 -2.95
C PRO A 84 21.55 -0.55 -3.49
N GLU A 85 22.10 -1.38 -4.38
CA GLU A 85 21.41 -2.59 -4.79
C GLU A 85 21.08 -3.39 -3.54
N GLU A 86 19.80 -3.51 -3.25
CA GLU A 86 19.42 -4.47 -2.23
C GLU A 86 19.81 -5.84 -2.74
N LYS A 87 20.59 -6.56 -1.95
CA LYS A 87 20.82 -7.99 -2.12
C LYS A 87 19.52 -8.77 -1.84
N SER A 88 18.40 -8.30 -2.32
CA SER A 88 17.14 -8.96 -2.10
C SER A 88 16.84 -9.87 -3.29
N ALA A 89 17.39 -11.09 -3.21
CA ALA A 89 16.84 -12.25 -3.92
C ALA A 89 15.35 -12.51 -3.56
N SER A 90 14.71 -11.58 -2.85
CA SER A 90 13.38 -11.74 -2.28
C SER A 90 12.29 -11.00 -3.05
N THR A 91 12.63 -10.18 -4.05
CA THR A 91 11.61 -9.42 -4.80
C THR A 91 10.99 -10.28 -5.90
N LEU A 92 9.68 -10.39 -5.86
CA LEU A 92 8.84 -10.97 -6.90
C LEU A 92 8.24 -9.82 -7.72
N ILE A 93 8.20 -9.98 -9.04
CA ILE A 93 7.47 -9.08 -9.95
C ILE A 93 6.34 -9.90 -10.57
N VAL A 94 5.11 -9.53 -10.26
CA VAL A 94 3.95 -10.32 -10.68
C VAL A 94 2.86 -9.43 -11.27
N GLU A 95 2.22 -9.90 -12.35
CA GLU A 95 1.01 -9.26 -12.87
C GLU A 95 -0.08 -9.30 -11.80
N ARG A 96 -0.70 -8.16 -11.49
CA ARG A 96 -1.73 -8.08 -10.44
C ARG A 96 -2.89 -9.05 -10.68
N ARG A 97 -3.30 -9.23 -11.93
CA ARG A 97 -4.36 -10.16 -12.30
C ARG A 97 -3.96 -11.61 -12.05
N GLU A 98 -2.72 -11.94 -12.34
CA GLU A 98 -2.15 -13.28 -12.11
C GLU A 98 -2.07 -13.59 -10.61
N LEU A 99 -1.58 -12.65 -9.80
CA LEU A 99 -1.54 -12.80 -8.35
C LEU A 99 -2.93 -13.02 -7.75
N LEU A 100 -3.93 -12.25 -8.18
CA LEU A 100 -5.30 -12.44 -7.69
C LEU A 100 -5.89 -13.77 -8.14
N ALA A 101 -5.69 -14.19 -9.40
CA ALA A 101 -6.11 -15.49 -9.89
C ALA A 101 -5.48 -16.63 -9.08
N PHE A 102 -4.18 -16.53 -8.82
CA PHE A 102 -3.44 -17.49 -7.99
C PHE A 102 -4.01 -17.61 -6.57
N LEU A 103 -4.28 -16.48 -5.89
CA LEU A 103 -4.86 -16.48 -4.54
C LEU A 103 -6.30 -17.02 -4.54
N ILE A 104 -7.09 -16.74 -5.57
CA ILE A 104 -8.44 -17.29 -5.73
C ILE A 104 -8.37 -18.81 -5.88
N ASP A 105 -7.46 -19.32 -6.70
CA ASP A 105 -7.27 -20.77 -6.89
C ASP A 105 -6.87 -21.48 -5.59
N LEU A 106 -6.03 -20.86 -4.75
CA LEU A 106 -5.73 -21.37 -3.41
C LEU A 106 -6.99 -21.44 -2.55
N CYS A 107 -7.83 -20.40 -2.58
CA CYS A 107 -9.08 -20.34 -1.85
C CYS A 107 -10.06 -21.42 -2.32
N GLU A 108 -10.26 -21.58 -3.62
CA GLU A 108 -11.17 -22.58 -4.20
C GLU A 108 -10.73 -24.00 -3.85
N LYS A 109 -9.44 -24.31 -3.90
CA LYS A 109 -8.87 -25.60 -3.48
C LYS A 109 -9.08 -25.87 -1.99
N ALA A 110 -9.17 -24.84 -1.16
CA ALA A 110 -9.48 -24.95 0.27
C ALA A 110 -10.98 -25.02 0.56
N GLY A 111 -11.85 -24.87 -0.45
CA GLY A 111 -13.30 -24.94 -0.29
C GLY A 111 -13.99 -23.59 -0.03
N VAL A 112 -13.33 -22.48 -0.28
CA VAL A 112 -13.94 -21.14 -0.23
C VAL A 112 -14.96 -20.99 -1.35
N HIS A 113 -16.15 -20.48 -1.01
CA HIS A 113 -17.17 -20.17 -1.99
C HIS A 113 -17.05 -18.72 -2.47
N PHE A 114 -17.20 -18.48 -3.77
CA PHE A 114 -17.15 -17.14 -4.38
C PHE A 114 -18.49 -16.73 -4.98
N VAL A 115 -18.87 -15.47 -4.76
CA VAL A 115 -20.02 -14.82 -5.38
C VAL A 115 -19.55 -13.58 -6.11
N PHE A 116 -19.11 -13.75 -7.34
CA PHE A 116 -18.72 -12.68 -8.24
C PHE A 116 -19.91 -11.89 -8.77
N GLY A 117 -19.70 -10.66 -9.22
CA GLY A 117 -20.75 -9.74 -9.70
C GLY A 117 -21.78 -9.45 -8.60
N CYS A 118 -21.32 -9.36 -7.35
CA CYS A 118 -22.16 -9.10 -6.19
C CYS A 118 -21.55 -8.00 -5.32
N GLU A 119 -22.07 -6.81 -5.48
CA GLU A 119 -21.61 -5.63 -4.76
C GLU A 119 -22.04 -5.67 -3.29
N VAL A 120 -21.10 -5.50 -2.38
CA VAL A 120 -21.35 -5.25 -0.96
C VAL A 120 -21.63 -3.75 -0.77
N ARG A 121 -22.67 -3.41 0.02
CA ARG A 121 -23.14 -2.04 0.17
C ARG A 121 -22.98 -1.49 1.58
N GLU A 122 -23.30 -2.30 2.59
CA GLU A 122 -23.27 -1.85 3.99
C GLU A 122 -23.24 -3.06 4.94
N PRO A 123 -22.85 -2.87 6.23
CA PRO A 123 -22.99 -3.91 7.24
C PRO A 123 -24.45 -4.13 7.65
N VAL A 124 -24.78 -5.34 8.08
CA VAL A 124 -26.03 -5.64 8.78
C VAL A 124 -25.73 -5.70 10.26
N VAL A 125 -26.46 -4.91 11.04
CA VAL A 125 -26.23 -4.71 12.48
C VAL A 125 -27.42 -5.22 13.30
N LEU A 126 -27.13 -5.92 14.38
CA LEU A 126 -28.12 -6.32 15.38
C LEU A 126 -27.60 -5.97 16.79
N GLY A 127 -28.26 -5.01 17.45
CA GLY A 127 -27.77 -4.48 18.71
C GLY A 127 -26.40 -3.80 18.53
N SER A 128 -25.39 -4.29 19.24
CA SER A 128 -24.00 -3.80 19.14
C SER A 128 -23.11 -4.64 18.23
N ARG A 129 -23.68 -5.62 17.50
CA ARG A 129 -22.90 -6.59 16.72
C ARG A 129 -23.17 -6.46 15.22
N ILE A 130 -22.11 -6.59 14.44
CA ILE A 130 -22.19 -6.81 12.99
C ILE A 130 -22.49 -8.31 12.77
N ILE A 131 -23.61 -8.60 12.10
CA ILE A 131 -24.10 -9.96 11.88
C ILE A 131 -24.17 -10.36 10.40
N GLY A 132 -23.62 -9.53 9.51
CA GLY A 132 -23.62 -9.80 8.08
C GLY A 132 -23.42 -8.57 7.24
N ILE A 133 -23.76 -8.69 5.96
CA ILE A 133 -23.68 -7.63 4.96
C ILE A 133 -24.96 -7.52 4.13
N MET A 134 -25.27 -6.29 3.70
CA MET A 134 -26.21 -6.02 2.62
C MET A 134 -25.46 -6.06 1.30
N THR A 135 -25.96 -6.81 0.35
CA THR A 135 -25.39 -6.89 -1.01
C THR A 135 -26.39 -6.48 -2.07
N SER A 136 -25.95 -6.30 -3.32
CA SER A 136 -26.83 -6.10 -4.48
C SER A 136 -27.81 -7.26 -4.70
N LYS A 137 -27.58 -8.43 -4.08
CA LYS A 137 -28.40 -9.63 -4.16
C LYS A 137 -29.12 -9.96 -2.83
N GLY A 138 -29.24 -8.97 -1.93
CA GLY A 138 -29.92 -9.10 -0.64
C GLY A 138 -28.99 -9.33 0.55
N ILE A 139 -29.57 -9.51 1.72
CA ILE A 139 -28.87 -9.70 2.99
C ILE A 139 -28.16 -11.05 3.04
N ARG A 140 -26.97 -11.07 3.62
CA ARG A 140 -26.20 -12.27 3.94
C ARG A 140 -25.74 -12.17 5.39
N LEU A 141 -26.06 -13.18 6.18
CA LEU A 141 -25.70 -13.27 7.60
C LEU A 141 -24.43 -14.10 7.77
N ALA A 142 -23.66 -13.79 8.80
CA ALA A 142 -22.44 -14.50 9.18
C ALA A 142 -22.11 -14.26 10.67
N ASP A 143 -21.28 -15.14 11.22
CA ASP A 143 -20.72 -15.00 12.56
C ASP A 143 -19.61 -13.92 12.59
N LEU A 144 -18.87 -13.79 11.48
CA LEU A 144 -17.80 -12.80 11.28
C LEU A 144 -17.84 -12.23 9.87
N VAL A 145 -17.75 -10.91 9.75
CA VAL A 145 -17.55 -10.17 8.50
C VAL A 145 -16.12 -9.66 8.43
N ILE A 146 -15.37 -10.07 7.41
CA ILE A 146 -14.03 -9.58 7.09
C ILE A 146 -14.15 -8.57 5.95
N ASP A 147 -13.84 -7.31 6.23
CA ASP A 147 -13.91 -6.22 5.25
C ASP A 147 -12.59 -6.09 4.49
N ALA A 148 -12.59 -6.50 3.25
CA ALA A 148 -11.51 -6.37 2.27
C ALA A 148 -11.93 -5.53 1.04
N CYS A 149 -12.89 -4.60 1.20
CA CYS A 149 -13.46 -3.79 0.13
C CYS A 149 -12.55 -2.64 -0.34
N GLY A 150 -11.37 -2.47 0.26
CA GLY A 150 -10.42 -1.44 -0.11
C GLY A 150 -10.66 -0.08 0.57
N ILE A 151 -9.95 0.95 0.10
CA ILE A 151 -9.89 2.27 0.75
C ILE A 151 -11.26 2.92 0.94
N ASP A 152 -12.17 2.74 0.01
CA ASP A 152 -13.53 3.27 0.04
C ASP A 152 -14.58 2.24 0.47
N SER A 153 -14.19 1.35 1.38
CA SER A 153 -15.07 0.28 1.86
C SER A 153 -16.46 0.81 2.25
N PRO A 154 -17.52 0.30 1.61
CA PRO A 154 -18.88 0.63 1.99
C PRO A 154 -19.28 0.02 3.35
N VAL A 155 -18.64 -1.07 3.76
CA VAL A 155 -18.86 -1.67 5.09
C VAL A 155 -18.34 -0.72 6.16
N ARG A 156 -17.05 -0.34 6.09
CA ARG A 156 -16.42 0.57 7.06
C ARG A 156 -17.15 1.91 7.16
N ARG A 157 -17.49 2.53 6.02
CA ARG A 157 -18.14 3.85 5.98
C ARG A 157 -19.53 3.87 6.62
N ASN A 158 -20.20 2.73 6.62
CA ASN A 158 -21.55 2.58 7.19
C ASN A 158 -21.57 1.88 8.56
N LEU A 159 -20.41 1.65 9.19
CA LEU A 159 -20.37 1.14 10.55
C LEU A 159 -21.02 2.12 11.53
N PRO A 160 -21.74 1.65 12.56
CA PRO A 160 -22.25 2.49 13.64
C PRO A 160 -21.11 3.16 14.43
N ASP A 161 -21.37 4.36 14.99
CA ASP A 161 -20.35 5.13 15.72
C ASP A 161 -19.81 4.42 16.97
N PHE A 162 -20.60 3.56 17.59
CA PHE A 162 -20.19 2.78 18.75
C PHE A 162 -19.05 1.79 18.46
N THR A 163 -18.76 1.49 17.18
CA THR A 163 -17.62 0.63 16.79
C THR A 163 -16.29 1.35 16.93
N HIS A 164 -16.28 2.67 17.01
CA HIS A 164 -15.10 3.53 17.01
C HIS A 164 -14.16 3.36 15.82
N VAL A 165 -14.56 2.62 14.80
CA VAL A 165 -13.80 2.48 13.55
C VAL A 165 -13.91 3.78 12.76
N GLN A 166 -12.77 4.34 12.36
CA GLN A 166 -12.73 5.57 11.56
C GLN A 166 -13.35 5.35 10.17
N LYS A 167 -14.39 6.11 9.85
CA LYS A 167 -15.17 5.98 8.60
C LYS A 167 -14.54 6.75 7.45
N GLU A 168 -14.21 8.02 7.69
CA GLU A 168 -13.72 8.93 6.66
C GLU A 168 -12.20 9.11 6.75
N LEU A 169 -11.59 9.30 5.60
CA LEU A 169 -10.16 9.56 5.46
C LEU A 169 -9.94 11.02 5.03
N GLY A 170 -8.87 11.63 5.54
CA GLY A 170 -8.48 12.99 5.19
C GLY A 170 -7.91 13.09 3.77
N ARG A 171 -7.82 14.34 3.26
CA ARG A 171 -7.28 14.63 1.92
C ARG A 171 -5.85 14.08 1.72
N PHE A 172 -5.02 14.15 2.76
CA PHE A 172 -3.62 13.68 2.71
C PHE A 172 -3.45 12.23 3.16
N ASP A 173 -4.55 11.51 3.38
CA ASP A 173 -4.55 10.09 3.74
C ASP A 173 -4.55 9.18 2.51
N ARG A 174 -4.74 9.74 1.31
CA ARG A 174 -4.76 8.99 0.05
C ARG A 174 -3.86 9.62 -1.02
N LEU A 175 -3.27 8.79 -1.84
CA LEU A 175 -2.71 9.16 -3.13
C LEU A 175 -3.66 8.74 -4.23
N HIS A 176 -3.89 9.65 -5.17
CA HIS A 176 -4.46 9.32 -6.46
C HIS A 176 -3.32 8.92 -7.39
N VAL A 177 -3.39 7.72 -7.93
CA VAL A 177 -2.28 7.11 -8.67
C VAL A 177 -2.75 6.75 -10.06
N TYR A 178 -2.14 7.37 -11.06
CA TYR A 178 -2.19 6.92 -12.46
C TYR A 178 -0.98 6.06 -12.75
N ARG A 179 -1.16 4.90 -13.39
CA ARG A 179 -0.06 4.06 -13.85
C ARG A 179 -0.36 3.50 -15.22
N ALA A 180 0.62 3.61 -16.12
CA ALA A 180 0.51 3.19 -17.50
C ALA A 180 1.87 2.78 -18.09
N TYR A 181 1.81 1.93 -19.09
CA TYR A 181 2.98 1.46 -19.85
C TYR A 181 2.96 2.08 -21.23
N TYR A 182 4.07 2.71 -21.58
CA TYR A 182 4.25 3.40 -22.86
C TYR A 182 5.30 2.69 -23.71
N ASN A 183 5.25 2.92 -25.04
CA ASN A 183 6.22 2.37 -25.95
C ASN A 183 7.63 2.94 -25.70
N ARG A 184 8.62 2.19 -26.14
CA ARG A 184 10.03 2.64 -26.21
C ARG A 184 10.35 3.13 -27.61
N ILE A 185 11.30 4.07 -27.69
CA ILE A 185 11.80 4.59 -28.97
C ILE A 185 13.05 3.79 -29.36
N GLU A 186 12.98 3.08 -30.50
CA GLU A 186 14.09 2.29 -31.01
C GLU A 186 15.36 3.12 -31.26
N GLY A 187 16.52 2.51 -31.05
CA GLY A 187 17.83 3.11 -31.33
C GLY A 187 18.27 4.21 -30.35
N LYS A 188 17.48 4.46 -29.30
CA LYS A 188 17.90 5.35 -28.21
C LYS A 188 18.61 4.59 -27.13
N PRO A 189 19.67 5.18 -26.52
CA PRO A 189 20.36 4.60 -25.38
C PRO A 189 19.38 4.36 -24.25
N ASP A 190 19.46 3.20 -23.65
CA ASP A 190 18.59 2.81 -22.57
C ASP A 190 19.41 2.26 -21.40
N PRO A 191 19.37 2.90 -20.25
CA PRO A 191 19.91 2.30 -19.04
C PRO A 191 19.01 1.14 -18.62
N GLU A 192 19.45 -0.09 -18.90
CA GLU A 192 18.76 -1.32 -18.47
C GLU A 192 18.47 -1.32 -16.97
N HIS A 193 17.32 -1.83 -16.61
CA HIS A 193 16.86 -2.01 -15.22
C HIS A 193 16.90 -0.74 -14.35
N ARG A 194 16.64 0.44 -14.92
CA ARG A 194 16.60 1.70 -14.18
C ARG A 194 15.18 1.99 -13.68
N TYR A 195 15.16 2.46 -12.43
CA TYR A 195 13.97 2.95 -11.76
C TYR A 195 14.25 4.38 -11.28
N TYR A 196 13.75 5.37 -12.02
CA TYR A 196 13.88 6.77 -11.67
C TYR A 196 12.68 7.26 -10.88
N VAL A 197 12.92 7.99 -9.78
CA VAL A 197 11.89 8.61 -8.95
C VAL A 197 12.10 10.09 -8.90
N TYR A 198 11.10 10.86 -9.30
CA TYR A 198 11.06 12.32 -9.29
C TYR A 198 10.06 12.76 -8.22
N VAL A 199 10.52 13.41 -7.14
CA VAL A 199 9.65 13.85 -6.04
C VAL A 199 9.23 15.31 -6.28
N ASN A 200 7.92 15.57 -6.10
CA ASN A 200 7.33 16.90 -6.28
C ASN A 200 7.64 17.55 -7.63
N ALA A 201 7.79 16.74 -8.68
CA ALA A 201 7.97 17.24 -10.04
C ALA A 201 6.78 18.11 -10.46
N ASN A 202 7.02 19.10 -11.33
CA ASN A 202 6.01 19.99 -11.90
C ASN A 202 5.13 20.71 -10.86
N GLY A 203 5.70 21.04 -9.69
CA GLY A 203 5.04 21.81 -8.65
C GLY A 203 3.90 21.09 -7.92
N THR A 204 3.72 19.79 -8.17
CA THR A 204 2.69 18.97 -7.52
C THR A 204 3.27 18.13 -6.41
N VAL A 205 2.51 18.01 -5.31
CA VAL A 205 2.92 17.21 -4.16
C VAL A 205 2.66 15.73 -4.43
N GLY A 206 3.73 14.96 -4.46
CA GLY A 206 3.70 13.53 -4.76
C GLY A 206 5.00 13.07 -5.41
N PHE A 207 4.91 12.06 -6.26
CA PHE A 207 6.06 11.58 -7.02
C PHE A 207 5.63 11.04 -8.39
N THR A 208 6.58 11.06 -9.31
CA THR A 208 6.49 10.39 -10.61
C THR A 208 7.63 9.40 -10.68
N TRP A 209 7.37 8.18 -11.13
CA TRP A 209 8.43 7.24 -11.44
C TRP A 209 8.44 6.83 -12.90
N LEU A 210 9.60 6.40 -13.33
CA LEU A 210 9.83 5.69 -14.58
C LEU A 210 10.60 4.40 -14.28
N ILE A 211 10.03 3.26 -14.64
CA ILE A 211 10.75 1.99 -14.69
C ILE A 211 10.91 1.58 -16.15
N THR A 212 12.14 1.37 -16.58
CA THR A 212 12.42 0.92 -17.93
C THR A 212 12.42 -0.60 -17.99
N GLU A 213 11.49 -1.16 -18.74
CA GLU A 213 11.40 -2.58 -19.05
C GLU A 213 11.94 -2.86 -20.46
N PRO A 214 12.24 -4.12 -20.85
CA PRO A 214 12.78 -4.43 -22.15
C PRO A 214 11.96 -3.92 -23.34
N ASP A 215 10.63 -3.94 -23.20
CA ASP A 215 9.66 -3.62 -24.26
C ASP A 215 8.79 -2.40 -23.97
N SER A 216 8.88 -1.82 -22.78
CA SER A 216 8.01 -0.75 -22.34
C SER A 216 8.64 0.17 -21.31
N ALA A 217 8.02 1.32 -21.12
CA ALA A 217 8.32 2.28 -20.05
C ALA A 217 7.10 2.34 -19.11
N ASP A 218 7.26 1.87 -17.89
CA ASP A 218 6.26 1.92 -16.83
C ASP A 218 6.31 3.26 -16.12
N ILE A 219 5.31 4.08 -16.31
CA ILE A 219 5.19 5.41 -15.72
C ILE A 219 4.07 5.41 -14.69
N LEU A 220 4.39 5.87 -13.48
CA LEU A 220 3.41 6.11 -12.43
C LEU A 220 3.47 7.57 -11.99
N ILE A 221 2.29 8.15 -11.82
CA ILE A 221 2.09 9.50 -11.28
C ILE A 221 1.23 9.36 -10.04
N ALA A 222 1.76 9.74 -8.88
CA ALA A 222 1.08 9.67 -7.59
C ALA A 222 0.99 11.06 -6.96
N ARG A 223 -0.22 11.47 -6.52
CA ARG A 223 -0.49 12.82 -6.00
C ARG A 223 -1.44 12.85 -4.82
N PHE A 224 -1.26 13.83 -3.94
CA PHE A 224 -2.23 14.21 -2.93
C PHE A 224 -3.31 15.16 -3.51
N GLY A 225 -4.12 14.68 -4.40
CA GLY A 225 -5.17 15.43 -5.08
C GLY A 225 -5.56 14.72 -6.35
N GLU A 226 -6.58 15.20 -7.00
CA GLU A 226 -7.07 14.63 -8.25
C GLU A 226 -5.97 14.60 -9.31
N VAL A 227 -5.88 13.50 -10.05
CA VAL A 227 -5.02 13.35 -11.21
C VAL A 227 -5.88 13.56 -12.45
N THR A 228 -5.69 14.71 -13.10
CA THR A 228 -6.42 15.08 -14.32
C THR A 228 -5.69 14.63 -15.58
N GLU A 229 -6.35 14.65 -16.73
CA GLU A 229 -5.71 14.39 -18.03
C GLU A 229 -4.58 15.39 -18.34
N ALA A 230 -4.73 16.65 -17.90
CA ALA A 230 -3.69 17.66 -18.05
C ALA A 230 -2.45 17.30 -17.22
N ASP A 231 -2.66 16.82 -15.99
CA ASP A 231 -1.58 16.35 -15.13
C ASP A 231 -0.85 15.15 -15.72
N ILE A 232 -1.59 14.21 -16.28
CA ILE A 232 -1.00 13.02 -16.93
C ILE A 232 -0.14 13.46 -18.11
N LYS A 233 -0.68 14.34 -18.97
CA LYS A 233 0.07 14.85 -20.13
C LYS A 233 1.34 15.58 -19.72
N GLU A 234 1.25 16.50 -18.76
CA GLU A 234 2.40 17.29 -18.29
C GLU A 234 3.51 16.41 -17.72
N ASN A 235 3.15 15.40 -16.92
CA ASN A 235 4.13 14.46 -16.37
C ASN A 235 4.73 13.53 -17.42
N LEU A 236 3.93 13.08 -18.39
CA LEU A 236 4.42 12.29 -19.51
C LEU A 236 5.40 13.11 -20.36
N ASP A 237 5.08 14.37 -20.67
CA ASP A 237 5.97 15.27 -21.39
C ASP A 237 7.29 15.46 -20.63
N PHE A 238 7.23 15.72 -19.32
CA PHE A 238 8.39 15.82 -18.44
C PHE A 238 9.27 14.56 -18.46
N VAL A 239 8.68 13.38 -18.33
CA VAL A 239 9.42 12.11 -18.36
C VAL A 239 10.07 11.88 -19.71
N CYS A 240 9.36 12.14 -20.83
CA CYS A 240 9.90 11.97 -22.19
C CYS A 240 11.01 12.97 -22.50
N GLU A 241 10.95 14.21 -22.01
CA GLU A 241 12.01 15.21 -22.19
C GLU A 241 13.31 14.83 -21.48
N LYS A 242 13.20 14.21 -20.30
CA LYS A 242 14.35 13.73 -19.51
C LYS A 242 14.88 12.37 -19.98
N ASN A 243 14.09 11.58 -20.69
CA ASN A 243 14.39 10.20 -21.07
C ASN A 243 14.02 9.93 -22.52
N GLU A 244 14.97 10.17 -23.43
CA GLU A 244 14.78 10.12 -24.89
C GLU A 244 14.29 8.74 -25.42
N HIS A 245 14.45 7.67 -24.64
CA HIS A 245 14.02 6.31 -25.00
C HIS A 245 12.53 6.04 -24.68
N VAL A 246 11.84 6.99 -24.03
CA VAL A 246 10.42 6.86 -23.67
C VAL A 246 9.54 7.47 -24.73
N GLY A 247 8.60 6.70 -25.26
CA GLY A 247 7.58 7.15 -26.21
C GLY A 247 6.30 7.63 -25.54
N ARG A 248 5.33 8.03 -26.37
CA ARG A 248 4.04 8.58 -25.91
C ARG A 248 2.84 7.69 -26.28
N GLU A 249 3.08 6.55 -26.91
CA GLU A 249 2.02 5.61 -27.25
C GLU A 249 1.70 4.72 -26.05
N LEU A 250 0.45 4.79 -25.60
CA LEU A 250 -0.05 3.97 -24.48
C LEU A 250 -0.18 2.51 -24.94
N ILE A 251 0.54 1.61 -24.28
CA ILE A 251 0.47 0.17 -24.52
C ILE A 251 -0.62 -0.47 -23.66
N ARG A 252 -0.61 -0.20 -22.34
CA ARG A 252 -1.56 -0.76 -21.39
C ARG A 252 -1.63 0.05 -20.09
N GLY A 253 -2.56 -0.27 -19.19
CA GLY A 253 -2.79 0.45 -17.94
C GLY A 253 -3.68 1.69 -18.15
N GLY A 254 -3.30 2.81 -17.56
CA GLY A 254 -3.97 4.11 -17.77
C GLY A 254 -5.19 4.35 -16.90
N LYS A 255 -5.35 3.62 -15.81
CA LYS A 255 -6.40 3.88 -14.81
C LYS A 255 -5.86 4.68 -13.63
N VAL A 256 -6.69 5.56 -13.11
CA VAL A 256 -6.45 6.22 -11.83
C VAL A 256 -7.07 5.38 -10.71
N VAL A 257 -6.29 5.14 -9.66
CA VAL A 257 -6.70 4.38 -8.48
C VAL A 257 -6.31 5.13 -7.21
N ASP A 258 -7.06 4.90 -6.14
CA ASP A 258 -6.77 5.48 -4.83
C ASP A 258 -6.03 4.47 -3.95
N ILE A 259 -4.97 4.95 -3.30
CA ILE A 259 -4.16 4.15 -2.37
C ILE A 259 -4.11 4.86 -1.02
N PRO A 260 -4.41 4.19 0.12
CA PRO A 260 -4.22 4.80 1.42
C PRO A 260 -2.73 4.98 1.73
N VAL A 261 -2.35 6.19 2.17
CA VAL A 261 -0.96 6.53 2.52
C VAL A 261 -0.91 7.22 3.86
N ARG A 262 -1.39 6.52 4.87
CA ARG A 262 -1.43 6.97 6.26
C ARG A 262 -1.07 5.81 7.20
N GLN A 263 -0.93 6.09 8.50
CA GLN A 263 -0.89 5.01 9.48
C GLN A 263 -2.16 4.15 9.39
N PRO A 264 -2.08 2.86 9.70
CA PRO A 264 -3.25 2.00 9.81
C PRO A 264 -4.31 2.62 10.73
N LEU A 265 -5.57 2.27 10.54
CA LEU A 265 -6.61 2.69 11.46
C LEU A 265 -6.26 2.27 12.88
N ALA A 266 -6.56 3.11 13.87
CA ALA A 266 -6.31 2.80 15.28
C ALA A 266 -7.22 1.67 15.79
N VAL A 267 -8.44 1.60 15.24
CA VAL A 267 -9.43 0.54 15.50
C VAL A 267 -9.90 0.03 14.14
N PHE A 268 -9.78 -1.28 13.92
CA PHE A 268 -10.23 -1.94 12.69
C PHE A 268 -10.95 -3.26 12.95
N ILE A 269 -11.42 -3.44 14.20
CA ILE A 269 -12.28 -4.54 14.64
C ILE A 269 -13.53 -3.99 15.34
N ALA A 270 -14.58 -4.79 15.35
CA ALA A 270 -15.77 -4.62 16.18
C ALA A 270 -16.38 -6.02 16.46
N ASP A 271 -17.40 -6.09 17.28
CA ASP A 271 -18.12 -7.36 17.49
C ASP A 271 -18.69 -7.87 16.15
N GLY A 272 -18.18 -9.02 15.71
CA GLY A 272 -18.54 -9.62 14.42
C GLY A 272 -17.90 -8.99 13.18
N TYR A 273 -16.88 -8.13 13.35
CA TYR A 273 -16.24 -7.40 12.23
C TYR A 273 -14.73 -7.30 12.39
N ALA A 274 -14.00 -7.45 11.27
CA ALA A 274 -12.58 -7.14 11.17
C ALA A 274 -12.27 -6.59 9.77
N ALA A 275 -11.53 -5.47 9.68
CA ALA A 275 -11.03 -4.96 8.40
C ALA A 275 -9.61 -5.44 8.12
N VAL A 276 -9.28 -5.62 6.83
CA VAL A 276 -7.97 -6.08 6.35
C VAL A 276 -7.56 -5.34 5.07
N GLY A 277 -6.27 -5.10 4.90
CA GLY A 277 -5.74 -4.41 3.73
C GLY A 277 -6.13 -2.92 3.70
N ASP A 278 -6.45 -2.40 2.52
CA ASP A 278 -6.74 -0.97 2.34
C ASP A 278 -8.00 -0.52 3.09
N SER A 279 -8.92 -1.43 3.43
CA SER A 279 -10.07 -1.13 4.29
C SER A 279 -9.65 -0.67 5.69
N ALA A 280 -8.48 -1.10 6.16
CA ALA A 280 -7.85 -0.69 7.41
C ALA A 280 -6.61 0.18 7.20
N CYS A 281 -6.39 0.70 5.99
CA CYS A 281 -5.22 1.50 5.62
C CYS A 281 -3.88 0.78 5.85
N MET A 282 -3.82 -0.52 5.55
CA MET A 282 -2.65 -1.35 5.77
C MET A 282 -1.69 -1.29 4.57
N THR A 283 -1.09 -0.14 4.37
CA THR A 283 -0.07 0.12 3.34
C THR A 283 1.17 0.73 3.97
N ILE A 284 2.27 0.74 3.24
CA ILE A 284 3.46 1.51 3.61
C ILE A 284 3.18 2.98 3.26
N PRO A 285 3.07 3.90 4.23
CA PRO A 285 2.53 5.24 4.00
C PRO A 285 3.31 6.09 3.01
N LEU A 286 4.61 5.85 2.83
CA LEU A 286 5.46 6.61 1.92
C LEU A 286 5.41 6.10 0.48
N LYS A 287 5.25 4.76 0.31
CA LYS A 287 5.30 4.08 -0.99
C LYS A 287 3.93 3.74 -1.58
N GLY A 288 2.91 3.59 -0.73
CA GLY A 288 1.62 3.04 -1.12
C GLY A 288 1.63 1.52 -1.36
N SER A 289 2.72 0.81 -1.05
CA SER A 289 2.78 -0.66 -1.15
C SER A 289 1.91 -1.31 -0.08
N GLY A 290 0.90 -2.09 -0.48
CA GLY A 290 -0.08 -2.68 0.42
C GLY A 290 -0.21 -4.20 0.33
N ILE A 291 0.29 -4.84 -0.75
CA ILE A 291 0.08 -6.26 -1.00
C ILE A 291 0.70 -7.11 0.12
N GLY A 292 1.98 -6.89 0.43
CA GLY A 292 2.69 -7.64 1.47
C GLY A 292 2.05 -7.45 2.85
N TYR A 293 1.73 -6.21 3.23
CA TYR A 293 1.04 -5.90 4.48
C TYR A 293 -0.33 -6.58 4.56
N SER A 294 -1.07 -6.61 3.45
CA SER A 294 -2.38 -7.27 3.37
C SER A 294 -2.27 -8.79 3.54
N ILE A 295 -1.29 -9.44 2.88
CA ILE A 295 -1.02 -10.88 3.02
C ILE A 295 -0.69 -11.22 4.47
N LYS A 296 0.19 -10.43 5.09
CA LYS A 296 0.58 -10.64 6.49
C LYS A 296 -0.60 -10.41 7.43
N ALA A 297 -1.36 -9.34 7.23
CA ALA A 297 -2.55 -9.03 8.03
C ALA A 297 -3.64 -10.12 7.94
N GLY A 298 -3.92 -10.64 6.73
CA GLY A 298 -4.83 -11.76 6.54
C GLY A 298 -4.39 -13.02 7.30
N THR A 299 -3.08 -13.27 7.34
CA THR A 299 -2.50 -14.38 8.10
C THR A 299 -2.65 -14.19 9.61
N ILE A 300 -2.39 -12.96 10.12
CA ILE A 300 -2.55 -12.62 11.54
C ILE A 300 -4.01 -12.72 11.96
N LEU A 301 -4.94 -12.22 11.11
CA LEU A 301 -6.37 -12.33 11.37
C LEU A 301 -6.81 -13.80 11.49
N ALA A 302 -6.37 -14.66 10.59
CA ALA A 302 -6.71 -16.09 10.64
C ALA A 302 -6.20 -16.75 11.94
N ARG A 303 -4.99 -16.42 12.41
CA ARG A 303 -4.46 -16.90 13.70
C ARG A 303 -5.28 -16.39 14.89
N ALA A 304 -5.74 -15.14 14.84
CA ALA A 304 -6.58 -14.59 15.91
C ALA A 304 -7.95 -15.30 15.97
N VAL A 305 -8.54 -15.59 14.81
CA VAL A 305 -9.77 -16.37 14.70
C VAL A 305 -9.58 -17.82 15.18
N GLU A 306 -8.48 -18.47 14.81
CA GLU A 306 -8.14 -19.81 15.31
C GLU A 306 -8.02 -19.87 16.85
N ALA A 307 -7.48 -18.80 17.44
CA ALA A 307 -7.34 -18.68 18.89
C ALA A 307 -8.65 -18.41 19.63
N ASP A 308 -9.70 -18.01 18.92
CA ASP A 308 -11.07 -17.81 19.43
C ASP A 308 -11.86 -19.12 19.35
N ARG A 309 -11.58 -20.03 20.29
CA ARG A 309 -12.16 -21.38 20.29
C ARG A 309 -13.68 -21.42 20.45
N ASP A 310 -14.24 -20.40 21.09
CA ASP A 310 -15.67 -20.30 21.35
C ASP A 310 -16.42 -19.63 20.18
N GLY A 311 -15.68 -19.08 19.20
CA GLY A 311 -16.25 -18.42 18.02
C GLY A 311 -17.04 -17.16 18.37
N LEU A 312 -16.58 -16.43 19.36
CA LEU A 312 -17.25 -15.22 19.85
C LEU A 312 -17.08 -14.07 18.85
N PHE A 313 -15.93 -13.95 18.22
CA PHE A 313 -15.56 -12.90 17.27
C PHE A 313 -15.99 -11.50 17.76
N ASN A 314 -15.76 -11.24 19.04
CA ASN A 314 -16.00 -9.95 19.68
C ASN A 314 -14.71 -9.12 19.77
N CYS A 315 -14.81 -7.89 20.24
CA CYS A 315 -13.64 -7.01 20.39
C CYS A 315 -12.54 -7.66 21.25
N ASP A 316 -12.86 -8.38 22.32
CA ASP A 316 -11.87 -9.00 23.21
C ASP A 316 -11.07 -10.11 22.51
N THR A 317 -11.73 -10.95 21.70
CA THR A 317 -11.06 -12.04 20.99
C THR A 317 -10.33 -11.54 19.76
N LEU A 318 -10.92 -10.60 19.00
CA LEU A 318 -10.34 -10.01 17.81
C LEU A 318 -9.22 -9.00 18.13
N TRP A 319 -9.15 -8.48 19.36
CA TRP A 319 -8.06 -7.59 19.77
C TRP A 319 -6.67 -8.22 19.61
N LYS A 320 -6.57 -9.56 19.65
CA LYS A 320 -5.33 -10.28 19.32
C LYS A 320 -4.82 -9.94 17.93
N TYR A 321 -5.74 -9.79 16.96
CA TYR A 321 -5.41 -9.39 15.60
C TYR A 321 -4.81 -7.98 15.55
N GLU A 322 -5.49 -6.99 16.15
CA GLU A 322 -4.97 -5.61 16.18
C GLU A 322 -3.60 -5.55 16.87
N ARG A 323 -3.48 -6.12 18.06
CA ARG A 323 -2.25 -6.12 18.83
C ARG A 323 -1.09 -6.74 18.04
N GLU A 324 -1.29 -7.91 17.45
CA GLU A 324 -0.25 -8.61 16.69
C GLU A 324 0.11 -7.85 15.42
N PHE A 325 -0.87 -7.31 14.72
CA PHE A 325 -0.64 -6.48 13.54
C PHE A 325 0.21 -5.24 13.88
N PHE A 326 -0.14 -4.49 14.93
CA PHE A 326 0.66 -3.33 15.33
C PHE A 326 2.06 -3.71 15.79
N HIS A 327 2.22 -4.83 16.50
CA HIS A 327 3.53 -5.33 16.91
C HIS A 327 4.41 -5.72 15.71
N GLU A 328 3.83 -6.35 14.72
CA GLU A 328 4.54 -6.92 13.57
C GLU A 328 4.83 -5.88 12.47
N ILE A 329 3.90 -4.96 12.20
CA ILE A 329 3.94 -4.05 11.05
C ILE A 329 3.47 -2.63 11.40
N GLY A 330 2.36 -2.51 12.13
CA GLY A 330 1.63 -1.25 12.29
C GLY A 330 2.47 -0.16 12.96
N PHE A 331 3.32 -0.50 13.93
CA PHE A 331 4.19 0.48 14.58
C PHE A 331 5.16 1.15 13.59
N ALA A 332 5.75 0.37 12.68
CA ALA A 332 6.61 0.93 11.64
C ALA A 332 5.83 1.79 10.64
N ALA A 333 4.65 1.33 10.24
CA ALA A 333 3.78 2.11 9.37
C ALA A 333 3.41 3.47 10.02
N CYS A 334 3.15 3.50 11.34
CA CYS A 334 2.92 4.76 12.06
C CYS A 334 4.13 5.70 12.00
N THR A 335 5.34 5.17 12.14
CA THR A 335 6.57 5.98 12.08
C THR A 335 6.79 6.55 10.68
N ILE A 336 6.64 5.72 9.65
CA ILE A 336 6.75 6.17 8.25
C ILE A 336 5.66 7.20 7.90
N ALA A 337 4.45 7.08 8.48
CA ALA A 337 3.38 8.04 8.29
C ALA A 337 3.75 9.45 8.80
N LEU A 338 4.53 9.56 9.88
CA LEU A 338 5.02 10.86 10.36
C LEU A 338 5.93 11.53 9.31
N GLU A 339 6.82 10.76 8.68
CA GLU A 339 7.71 11.26 7.63
C GLU A 339 6.90 11.65 6.37
N LYS A 340 5.96 10.82 5.94
CA LYS A 340 5.06 11.13 4.82
C LYS A 340 4.30 12.43 5.02
N ASN A 341 3.87 12.74 6.25
CA ASN A 341 3.12 13.96 6.56
C ASN A 341 3.95 15.25 6.35
N LEU A 342 5.27 15.15 6.15
CA LEU A 342 6.12 16.28 5.76
C LEU A 342 6.02 16.59 4.26
N LEU A 343 5.76 15.59 3.41
CA LEU A 343 5.79 15.76 1.94
C LEU A 343 4.92 16.91 1.42
N PRO A 344 3.68 17.13 1.90
CA PRO A 344 2.85 18.24 1.43
C PRO A 344 3.41 19.64 1.69
N TYR A 345 4.42 19.76 2.55
CA TYR A 345 5.04 21.03 2.94
C TYR A 345 6.41 21.24 2.30
N LEU A 346 6.92 20.24 1.60
CA LEU A 346 8.21 20.30 0.91
C LEU A 346 8.02 20.68 -0.55
N THR A 347 8.82 21.60 -1.04
CA THR A 347 8.94 21.88 -2.47
C THR A 347 9.97 20.92 -3.10
N ALA A 348 9.98 20.82 -4.42
CA ALA A 348 11.01 20.07 -5.13
C ALA A 348 12.43 20.59 -4.81
N LYS A 349 12.58 21.91 -4.61
CA LYS A 349 13.84 22.53 -4.17
C LYS A 349 14.23 22.05 -2.78
N ASP A 350 13.29 21.97 -1.81
CA ASP A 350 13.61 21.50 -0.47
C ASP A 350 14.12 20.04 -0.50
N VAL A 351 13.56 19.19 -1.36
CA VAL A 351 14.03 17.80 -1.55
C VAL A 351 15.43 17.78 -2.13
N SER A 352 15.71 18.62 -3.14
CA SER A 352 17.06 18.77 -3.71
C SER A 352 18.06 19.27 -2.66
N ASP A 353 17.71 20.27 -1.85
CA ASP A 353 18.53 20.79 -0.76
C ASP A 353 18.81 19.73 0.32
N PHE A 354 17.82 18.87 0.66
CA PHE A 354 18.02 17.75 1.60
C PHE A 354 19.03 16.72 1.07
N ILE A 355 18.98 16.42 -0.22
CA ILE A 355 19.92 15.53 -0.87
C ILE A 355 21.32 16.17 -0.86
N ALA A 356 21.43 17.41 -1.33
CA ALA A 356 22.71 18.13 -1.42
C ALA A 356 23.40 18.30 -0.05
N SER A 357 22.64 18.48 1.02
CA SER A 357 23.18 18.65 2.38
C SER A 357 23.48 17.33 3.10
N GLY A 358 23.14 16.18 2.52
CA GLY A 358 23.27 14.86 3.16
C GLY A 358 22.26 14.61 4.30
N ILE A 359 21.17 15.38 4.36
CA ILE A 359 20.03 15.09 5.27
C ILE A 359 19.29 13.84 4.81
N LEU A 360 19.19 13.63 3.49
CA LEU A 360 18.73 12.41 2.87
C LEU A 360 19.92 11.68 2.24
N THR A 361 20.35 10.58 2.85
CA THR A 361 21.43 9.74 2.32
C THR A 361 20.87 8.56 1.53
N ALA A 362 21.70 7.95 0.68
CA ALA A 362 21.32 6.76 -0.08
C ALA A 362 20.95 5.60 0.84
N GLU A 363 21.68 5.42 1.96
CA GLU A 363 21.42 4.38 2.95
C GLU A 363 20.06 4.57 3.64
N GLU A 364 19.71 5.80 4.01
CA GLU A 364 18.42 6.11 4.65
C GLU A 364 17.27 5.93 3.67
N LEU A 365 17.42 6.37 2.43
CA LEU A 365 16.44 6.16 1.38
C LEU A 365 16.25 4.66 1.06
N ALA A 366 17.33 3.89 1.07
CA ALA A 366 17.28 2.44 0.91
C ALA A 366 16.53 1.79 2.08
N GLU A 367 16.81 2.21 3.32
CA GLU A 367 16.11 1.70 4.51
C GLU A 367 14.61 2.04 4.50
N LEU A 368 14.22 3.24 4.04
CA LEU A 368 12.82 3.61 3.81
C LEU A 368 12.18 2.80 2.68
N ASN A 369 12.98 2.32 1.74
CA ASN A 369 12.52 1.49 0.62
C ASN A 369 12.34 0.03 1.00
N THR A 370 12.93 -0.44 2.09
CA THR A 370 12.74 -1.81 2.55
C THR A 370 11.45 -1.93 3.38
N ASP A 371 10.75 -3.04 3.22
CA ASP A 371 9.65 -3.40 4.11
C ASP A 371 10.18 -3.88 5.50
N LYS A 372 11.49 -3.80 5.71
CA LYS A 372 12.17 -4.31 6.92
C LYS A 372 12.20 -3.25 8.02
N ILE A 373 11.45 -3.50 9.05
CA ILE A 373 11.29 -2.68 10.27
C ILE A 373 12.55 -2.65 11.15
N GLU A 374 13.60 -3.36 10.81
CA GLU A 374 14.82 -3.45 11.64
C GLU A 374 15.49 -2.11 11.93
N TYR A 375 15.34 -1.15 11.03
CA TYR A 375 15.87 0.20 11.20
C TYR A 375 15.34 0.90 12.45
N LEU A 376 14.03 0.79 12.71
CA LEU A 376 13.38 1.44 13.84
C LEU A 376 13.63 0.73 15.19
N ARG A 377 14.06 -0.52 15.17
CA ARG A 377 14.38 -1.31 16.39
C ARG A 377 15.81 -1.14 16.88
N LYS A 378 16.74 -0.70 16.05
CA LYS A 378 18.15 -0.50 16.44
C LYS A 378 18.37 0.95 16.90
N ASN A 379 19.00 1.15 18.04
CA ASN A 379 19.34 2.41 18.74
C ASN A 379 19.96 3.55 17.88
N LYS A 380 19.86 3.48 16.56
CA LYS A 380 20.32 4.51 15.61
C LYS A 380 19.41 5.74 15.55
N ILE A 381 18.12 5.64 15.91
CA ILE A 381 17.16 6.74 15.79
C ILE A 381 17.67 8.00 16.52
N VAL A 382 18.14 7.85 17.75
CA VAL A 382 18.59 9.03 18.55
C VAL A 382 19.81 9.69 17.95
N SER A 383 20.78 8.93 17.45
CA SER A 383 21.98 9.49 16.81
C SER A 383 21.66 10.13 15.45
N THR A 384 20.81 9.50 14.67
CA THR A 384 20.34 10.00 13.37
C THR A 384 19.56 11.32 13.54
N VAL A 385 18.58 11.35 14.46
CA VAL A 385 17.81 12.58 14.77
C VAL A 385 18.73 13.69 15.26
N LYS A 386 19.70 13.39 16.12
CA LYS A 386 20.65 14.38 16.62
C LYS A 386 21.54 14.96 15.51
N ASN A 387 22.02 14.13 14.59
CA ASN A 387 22.82 14.55 13.44
C ASN A 387 21.99 15.38 12.46
N LYS A 388 20.76 14.94 12.15
CA LYS A 388 19.83 15.70 11.30
C LYS A 388 19.43 17.04 11.90
N LEU A 389 19.21 17.13 13.21
CA LEU A 389 18.95 18.39 13.89
C LEU A 389 20.16 19.34 13.81
N LYS A 390 21.38 18.83 13.86
CA LYS A 390 22.59 19.63 13.65
C LYS A 390 22.64 20.20 12.25
N LEU A 391 22.42 19.38 11.22
CA LEU A 391 22.39 19.80 9.81
C LEU A 391 21.25 20.81 9.56
N LEU A 392 20.05 20.57 10.09
CA LEU A 392 18.92 21.51 9.99
C LEU A 392 19.22 22.87 10.66
N ASN A 393 20.03 22.91 11.73
CA ASN A 393 20.46 24.17 12.35
C ASN A 393 21.39 25.00 11.46
N GLU A 394 22.11 24.36 10.54
CA GLU A 394 22.96 25.00 9.54
C GLU A 394 22.16 25.52 8.33
N MET A 395 20.87 25.17 8.23
CA MET A 395 19.94 25.52 7.15
C MET A 395 18.70 26.27 7.71
N PRO A 396 18.82 27.61 7.99
CA PRO A 396 17.79 28.37 8.71
C PRO A 396 16.38 28.32 8.08
N GLU A 397 16.31 28.31 6.75
CA GLU A 397 15.01 28.26 6.04
C GLU A 397 14.29 26.92 6.24
N LEU A 398 15.03 25.80 6.09
CA LEU A 398 14.49 24.46 6.30
C LEU A 398 14.17 24.22 7.79
N ARG A 399 15.02 24.73 8.69
CA ARG A 399 14.75 24.71 10.14
C ARG A 399 13.43 25.40 10.47
N ASN A 400 13.20 26.60 9.92
CA ASN A 400 11.99 27.37 10.18
C ASN A 400 10.73 26.68 9.62
N LYS A 401 10.83 26.02 8.45
CA LYS A 401 9.75 25.15 7.94
C LYS A 401 9.50 23.97 8.86
N GLY A 402 10.55 23.26 9.28
CA GLY A 402 10.48 22.14 10.20
C GLY A 402 9.85 22.50 11.55
N LEU A 403 10.25 23.64 12.14
CA LEU A 403 9.69 24.16 13.40
C LEU A 403 8.21 24.55 13.26
N LYS A 404 7.78 25.10 12.10
CA LYS A 404 6.35 25.37 11.84
C LYS A 404 5.55 24.08 11.77
N ILE A 405 6.09 23.03 11.15
CA ILE A 405 5.46 21.72 11.03
C ILE A 405 5.34 21.05 12.41
N VAL A 406 6.42 21.03 13.20
CA VAL A 406 6.41 20.49 14.58
C VAL A 406 5.48 21.30 15.49
N GLY A 407 5.45 22.63 15.36
CA GLY A 407 4.53 23.49 16.10
C GLY A 407 3.06 23.29 15.71
N TRP A 408 2.78 22.82 14.50
CA TRP A 408 1.43 22.45 14.07
C TRP A 408 1.00 21.12 14.69
N PHE A 409 1.88 20.10 14.69
CA PHE A 409 1.61 18.81 15.36
C PHE A 409 1.41 18.93 16.88
N GLY A 410 2.06 19.91 17.52
CA GLY A 410 1.87 20.17 18.96
C GLY A 410 0.55 20.87 19.30
N ARG A 411 -0.31 21.18 18.34
CA ARG A 411 -1.62 21.85 18.50
C ARG A 411 -2.81 20.96 18.10
N VAL A 412 -2.55 19.77 17.60
CA VAL A 412 -3.52 18.71 17.29
C VAL A 412 -3.38 17.60 18.35
#